data_cbfbe3c283c7a20ec216e0d6d75e9302
#
_entry.id   cbfbe3c283c7a20ec216e0d6d75e9302
#
_cell.length_a   1.000
_cell.length_b   1.000
_cell.length_c   1.000
_cell.angle_alpha   90.00
_cell.angle_beta   90.00
_cell.angle_gamma   90.00
#
_symmetry.space_group_name_H-M   'P 1'
#
loop_
_entity.id
_entity.type
_entity.pdbx_description
1 polymer ?
#
loop_
_entity_poly.entity_id
_entity_poly.type
_entity_poly.pdbx_seq_one_letter_code
_entity_poly.pdbx_strand_id
1 'polypeptide(L)'
;MSALASSEFAAPIVIDVDAPFIAAASTGAAFPRAARLLRPEDFVRALKTRAQRGRFIWVYRRAEVGSATQAPRPRLGLMIGKKNARTAVLRNAIKRRIREQFRLRQTALPASQYVVRLSIAITTRDVGAVIAEWTGALERDIAKLAAAKSIRVAAPIATTSPGVNA
;
A
#
# COMPACT_ATOMS: atom_id res chain seq x y z
N MET A 1 -33.07 -3.23 -54.86
CA MET A 1 -32.45 -2.07 -54.18
C MET A 1 -32.42 -2.40 -52.71
N SER A 2 -31.44 -3.10 -52.30
CA SER A 2 -30.18 -2.80 -51.62
C SER A 2 -30.34 -1.93 -50.38
N ALA A 3 -30.17 -2.51 -49.21
CA ALA A 3 -29.48 -1.87 -48.07
C ALA A 3 -29.08 -2.96 -47.07
N LEU A 4 -27.81 -3.27 -47.07
CA LEU A 4 -27.10 -4.06 -46.10
C LEU A 4 -26.99 -3.30 -44.76
N ALA A 5 -27.43 -3.90 -43.66
CA ALA A 5 -27.11 -3.45 -42.33
C ALA A 5 -26.04 -4.38 -41.78
N SER A 6 -24.79 -3.91 -41.75
CA SER A 6 -23.65 -4.57 -41.17
C SER A 6 -23.77 -4.54 -39.63
N SER A 7 -24.03 -5.68 -39.05
CA SER A 7 -23.92 -5.92 -37.62
C SER A 7 -22.45 -6.02 -37.24
N GLU A 8 -21.93 -4.99 -36.62
CA GLU A 8 -20.57 -4.95 -36.06
C GLU A 8 -20.53 -5.78 -34.78
N PHE A 9 -19.96 -6.95 -34.93
CA PHE A 9 -19.72 -7.91 -33.85
C PHE A 9 -18.60 -7.40 -32.99
N ALA A 10 -18.91 -6.88 -31.81
CA ALA A 10 -17.92 -6.54 -30.80
C ALA A 10 -17.18 -7.81 -30.38
N ALA A 11 -15.93 -7.91 -30.73
CA ALA A 11 -15.05 -9.01 -30.29
C ALA A 11 -14.89 -9.00 -28.76
N PRO A 12 -14.90 -10.15 -28.09
CA PRO A 12 -14.63 -10.23 -26.66
C PRO A 12 -13.19 -9.80 -26.37
N ILE A 13 -13.03 -8.91 -25.41
CA ILE A 13 -11.71 -8.53 -24.86
C ILE A 13 -11.12 -9.77 -24.20
N VAL A 14 -10.24 -10.45 -24.87
CA VAL A 14 -9.41 -11.51 -24.28
C VAL A 14 -8.40 -10.83 -23.38
N ILE A 15 -8.63 -10.88 -22.08
CA ILE A 15 -7.62 -10.46 -21.09
C ILE A 15 -6.56 -11.57 -21.08
N ASP A 16 -5.47 -11.35 -21.75
CA ASP A 16 -4.31 -12.21 -21.78
C ASP A 16 -3.66 -12.21 -20.38
N VAL A 17 -3.96 -13.22 -19.57
CA VAL A 17 -3.41 -13.40 -18.23
C VAL A 17 -1.93 -13.84 -18.23
N ASP A 18 -1.37 -14.08 -19.39
CA ASP A 18 0.02 -14.52 -19.59
C ASP A 18 0.93 -13.45 -20.23
N ALA A 19 0.45 -12.20 -20.35
CA ALA A 19 1.35 -11.15 -20.78
C ALA A 19 2.51 -11.06 -19.79
N PRO A 20 3.76 -11.21 -20.22
CA PRO A 20 4.90 -11.00 -19.35
C PRO A 20 4.82 -9.55 -18.88
N PHE A 21 4.64 -9.35 -17.57
CA PHE A 21 4.71 -8.06 -16.91
C PHE A 21 6.00 -7.38 -17.37
N ILE A 22 5.86 -6.49 -18.36
CA ILE A 22 6.97 -5.69 -18.87
C ILE A 22 7.51 -4.93 -17.67
N ALA A 23 8.64 -5.38 -17.18
CA ALA A 23 9.43 -4.72 -16.18
C ALA A 23 9.79 -3.34 -16.73
N ALA A 24 8.95 -2.35 -16.40
CA ALA A 24 9.41 -0.97 -16.43
C ALA A 24 10.70 -0.95 -15.62
N ALA A 25 11.80 -0.61 -16.27
CA ALA A 25 13.17 -0.67 -15.78
C ALA A 25 13.25 -0.15 -14.34
N SER A 26 13.07 -1.03 -13.39
CA SER A 26 13.36 -0.76 -12.00
C SER A 26 14.87 -0.83 -11.89
N THR A 27 15.54 0.31 -12.02
CA THR A 27 16.88 0.51 -11.53
C THR A 27 16.96 -0.18 -10.18
N GLY A 28 17.74 -1.25 -10.06
CA GLY A 28 17.70 -2.26 -9.02
C GLY A 28 18.04 -1.81 -7.59
N ALA A 29 17.36 -0.79 -7.12
CA ALA A 29 17.45 -0.38 -5.71
C ALA A 29 16.74 -1.43 -4.85
N ALA A 30 17.50 -2.26 -4.18
CA ALA A 30 17.00 -3.20 -3.18
C ALA A 30 16.15 -2.43 -2.15
N PHE A 31 15.04 -3.04 -1.69
CA PHE A 31 14.21 -2.46 -0.64
C PHE A 31 15.08 -2.17 0.61
N PRO A 32 15.31 -0.90 0.97
CA PRO A 32 16.35 -0.52 1.93
C PRO A 32 16.02 -1.06 3.33
N ARG A 33 17.06 -1.46 4.06
CA ARG A 33 16.91 -1.96 5.43
C ARG A 33 16.20 -0.95 6.34
N ALA A 34 16.47 0.33 6.13
CA ALA A 34 15.87 1.41 6.89
C ALA A 34 14.35 1.57 6.68
N ALA A 35 13.81 1.09 5.56
CA ALA A 35 12.36 1.06 5.30
C ALA A 35 11.68 -0.20 5.89
N ARG A 36 12.42 -1.05 6.61
CA ARG A 36 11.87 -2.25 7.25
C ARG A 36 11.69 -2.03 8.74
N LEU A 37 10.61 -2.54 9.29
CA LEU A 37 10.47 -2.71 10.74
C LEU A 37 11.32 -3.92 11.15
N LEU A 38 12.30 -3.71 12.01
CA LEU A 38 13.24 -4.74 12.44
C LEU A 38 13.09 -5.09 13.92
N ARG A 39 12.63 -4.14 14.75
CA ARG A 39 12.51 -4.31 16.18
C ARG A 39 11.18 -4.98 16.53
N PRO A 40 11.17 -6.02 17.38
CA PRO A 40 9.93 -6.66 17.82
C PRO A 40 8.93 -5.68 18.47
N GLU A 41 9.44 -4.71 19.20
CA GLU A 41 8.65 -3.67 19.87
C GLU A 41 7.83 -2.83 18.90
N ASP A 42 8.38 -2.52 17.71
CA ASP A 42 7.67 -1.76 16.67
C ASP A 42 6.45 -2.54 16.17
N PHE A 43 6.56 -3.87 16.04
CA PHE A 43 5.44 -4.74 15.68
C PHE A 43 4.38 -4.74 16.78
N VAL A 44 4.77 -4.92 18.04
CA VAL A 44 3.85 -4.91 19.18
C VAL A 44 3.10 -3.58 19.26
N ARG A 45 3.80 -2.47 19.10
CA ARG A 45 3.21 -1.13 19.10
C ARG A 45 2.24 -0.92 17.94
N ALA A 46 2.61 -1.36 16.73
CA ALA A 46 1.75 -1.26 15.56
C ALA A 46 0.48 -2.13 15.69
N LEU A 47 0.60 -3.33 16.25
CA LEU A 47 -0.53 -4.24 16.47
C LEU A 47 -1.57 -3.72 17.49
N LYS A 48 -1.20 -2.76 18.35
CA LYS A 48 -2.14 -2.09 19.26
C LYS A 48 -3.05 -1.09 18.53
N THR A 49 -2.76 -0.72 17.28
CA THR A 49 -3.61 0.16 16.49
C THR A 49 -4.77 -0.60 15.85
N ARG A 50 -5.81 0.12 15.45
CA ARG A 50 -6.95 -0.49 14.74
C ARG A 50 -6.49 -1.05 13.39
N ALA A 51 -6.72 -2.33 13.17
CA ALA A 51 -6.44 -2.98 11.91
C ALA A 51 -7.45 -2.58 10.84
N GLN A 52 -6.99 -2.30 9.64
CA GLN A 52 -7.79 -2.35 8.44
C GLN A 52 -7.90 -3.82 8.03
N ARG A 53 -9.07 -4.40 8.25
CA ARG A 53 -9.32 -5.82 8.03
C ARG A 53 -9.79 -6.04 6.60
N GLY A 54 -9.06 -6.86 5.88
CA GLY A 54 -9.46 -7.40 4.61
C GLY A 54 -9.73 -8.91 4.70
N ARG A 55 -10.05 -9.54 3.57
CA ARG A 55 -10.31 -10.98 3.48
C ARG A 55 -9.05 -11.79 3.75
N PHE A 56 -7.96 -11.46 3.07
CA PHE A 56 -6.69 -12.20 3.12
C PHE A 56 -5.69 -11.59 4.07
N ILE A 57 -5.69 -10.26 4.25
CA ILE A 57 -4.72 -9.53 5.05
C ILE A 57 -5.36 -8.57 6.02
N TRP A 58 -4.68 -8.36 7.13
CA TRP A 58 -4.93 -7.25 8.05
C TRP A 58 -3.75 -6.28 7.98
N VAL A 59 -4.05 -5.01 7.78
CA VAL A 59 -3.06 -3.95 7.71
C VAL A 59 -3.20 -3.07 8.95
N TYR A 60 -2.14 -3.00 9.72
CA TYR A 60 -2.04 -2.10 10.87
C TYR A 60 -1.21 -0.90 10.46
N ARG A 61 -1.70 0.29 10.76
CA ARG A 61 -1.01 1.53 10.47
C ARG A 61 -0.84 2.35 11.74
N ARG A 62 0.40 2.71 12.05
CA ARG A 62 0.74 3.61 13.14
C ARG A 62 1.52 4.79 12.57
N ALA A 63 1.14 6.02 12.93
CA ALA A 63 1.91 7.20 12.56
C ALA A 63 3.34 7.08 13.08
N GLU A 64 4.33 7.40 12.24
CA GLU A 64 5.72 7.47 12.65
C GLU A 64 5.95 8.81 13.32
N VAL A 65 6.31 8.77 14.58
CA VAL A 65 6.82 9.96 15.29
C VAL A 65 8.29 10.04 14.97
N GLY A 66 8.70 11.11 14.27
CA GLY A 66 10.11 11.31 13.93
C GLY A 66 10.98 11.29 15.18
N SER A 67 12.13 10.65 15.07
CA SER A 67 13.21 10.80 16.05
C SER A 67 14.00 12.07 15.70
N ALA A 68 14.60 12.70 16.71
CA ALA A 68 15.42 13.92 16.54
C ALA A 68 16.50 13.79 15.44
N THR A 69 16.89 12.55 15.11
CA THR A 69 17.99 12.23 14.16
C THR A 69 17.50 11.77 12.77
N GLN A 70 16.23 11.43 12.59
CA GLN A 70 15.74 10.91 11.30
C GLN A 70 14.38 11.49 10.92
N ALA A 71 14.29 11.99 9.68
CA ALA A 71 13.03 12.41 9.09
C ALA A 71 12.02 11.23 9.10
N PRO A 72 10.75 11.49 9.45
CA PRO A 72 9.74 10.45 9.47
C PRO A 72 9.50 9.92 8.05
N ARG A 73 9.54 8.61 7.89
CA ARG A 73 9.38 7.93 6.59
C ARG A 73 8.52 6.69 6.74
N PRO A 74 7.82 6.25 5.67
CA PRO A 74 7.05 5.02 5.72
C PRO A 74 7.95 3.80 5.89
N ARG A 75 7.58 2.90 6.82
CA ARG A 75 8.30 1.65 7.13
C ARG A 75 7.36 0.46 7.09
N LEU A 76 7.87 -0.69 6.64
CA LEU A 76 7.08 -1.90 6.42
C LEU A 76 7.54 -3.06 7.29
N GLY A 77 6.61 -3.69 8.00
CA GLY A 77 6.76 -4.95 8.71
C GLY A 77 5.85 -6.03 8.13
N LEU A 78 6.34 -7.27 8.07
CA LEU A 78 5.60 -8.41 7.50
C LEU A 78 5.48 -9.55 8.51
N MET A 79 4.25 -9.97 8.78
CA MET A 79 3.92 -11.10 9.65
C MET A 79 3.26 -12.23 8.84
N ILE A 80 4.09 -13.02 8.15
CA ILE A 80 3.64 -14.13 7.29
C ILE A 80 4.09 -15.43 7.92
N GLY A 81 3.21 -16.03 8.72
CA GLY A 81 3.47 -17.26 9.47
C GLY A 81 3.29 -18.53 8.63
N LYS A 82 3.92 -19.63 9.10
CA LYS A 82 3.80 -20.98 8.50
C LYS A 82 2.33 -21.47 8.48
N LYS A 83 1.54 -21.10 9.48
CA LYS A 83 0.12 -21.46 9.58
C LYS A 83 -0.69 -20.98 8.37
N ASN A 84 -0.41 -19.77 7.90
CA ASN A 84 -1.19 -19.13 6.85
C ASN A 84 -0.55 -19.30 5.45
N ALA A 85 0.75 -19.56 5.36
CA ALA A 85 1.45 -19.87 4.12
C ALA A 85 2.42 -21.02 4.37
N ARG A 86 2.01 -22.24 4.01
CA ARG A 86 2.70 -23.48 4.42
C ARG A 86 4.13 -23.57 3.88
N THR A 87 4.34 -23.32 2.59
CA THR A 87 5.66 -23.46 1.98
C THR A 87 6.53 -22.21 2.12
N ALA A 88 7.84 -22.40 2.22
CA ALA A 88 8.80 -21.28 2.26
C ALA A 88 8.76 -20.45 0.96
N VAL A 89 8.59 -21.14 -0.17
CA VAL A 89 8.48 -20.52 -1.49
C VAL A 89 7.31 -19.53 -1.52
N LEU A 90 6.12 -19.97 -1.10
CA LEU A 90 4.93 -19.13 -1.05
C LEU A 90 5.13 -17.91 -0.13
N ARG A 91 5.69 -18.12 1.08
CA ARG A 91 5.98 -17.01 1.99
C ARG A 91 6.95 -15.99 1.39
N ASN A 92 7.99 -16.46 0.72
CA ASN A 92 8.97 -15.58 0.10
C ASN A 92 8.40 -14.84 -1.11
N ALA A 93 7.59 -15.48 -1.94
CA ALA A 93 6.90 -14.87 -3.07
C ALA A 93 6.01 -13.70 -2.61
N ILE A 94 5.17 -13.93 -1.60
CA ILE A 94 4.30 -12.90 -1.03
C ILE A 94 5.12 -11.74 -0.46
N LYS A 95 6.15 -12.05 0.36
CA LYS A 95 7.01 -11.01 0.96
C LYS A 95 7.69 -10.15 -0.10
N ARG A 96 8.15 -10.75 -1.20
CA ARG A 96 8.77 -10.03 -2.32
C ARG A 96 7.77 -9.08 -2.98
N ARG A 97 6.59 -9.58 -3.34
CA ARG A 97 5.55 -8.78 -4.01
C ARG A 97 5.01 -7.65 -3.12
N ILE A 98 4.78 -7.90 -1.84
CA ILE A 98 4.34 -6.86 -0.90
C ILE A 98 5.39 -5.76 -0.78
N ARG A 99 6.68 -6.11 -0.64
CA ARG A 99 7.77 -5.14 -0.58
C ARG A 99 7.88 -4.32 -1.86
N GLU A 100 7.71 -4.96 -3.00
CA GLU A 100 7.76 -4.28 -4.29
C GLU A 100 6.62 -3.25 -4.44
N GLN A 101 5.39 -3.62 -4.13
CA GLN A 101 4.26 -2.69 -4.16
C GLN A 101 4.45 -1.51 -3.19
N PHE A 102 5.03 -1.76 -2.03
CA PHE A 102 5.36 -0.72 -1.07
C PHE A 102 6.48 0.20 -1.59
N ARG A 103 7.55 -0.36 -2.15
CA ARG A 103 8.68 0.38 -2.71
C ARG A 103 8.22 1.36 -3.81
N LEU A 104 7.37 0.89 -4.71
CA LEU A 104 6.85 1.70 -5.81
C LEU A 104 6.02 2.91 -5.35
N ARG A 105 5.38 2.82 -4.18
CA ARG A 105 4.49 3.86 -3.64
C ARG A 105 5.05 4.59 -2.43
N GLN A 106 6.25 4.26 -2.00
CA GLN A 106 6.84 4.73 -0.74
C GLN A 106 6.87 6.26 -0.62
N THR A 107 7.15 6.97 -1.71
CA THR A 107 7.21 8.44 -1.74
C THR A 107 5.86 9.12 -1.59
N ALA A 108 4.78 8.44 -2.02
CA ALA A 108 3.43 8.95 -1.92
C ALA A 108 2.73 8.59 -0.59
N LEU A 109 3.30 7.66 0.17
CA LEU A 109 2.72 7.19 1.42
C LEU A 109 2.98 8.16 2.58
N PRO A 110 2.04 8.27 3.54
CA PRO A 110 2.30 9.01 4.78
C PRO A 110 3.41 8.33 5.58
N ALA A 111 4.16 9.13 6.34
CA ALA A 111 5.17 8.65 7.27
C ALA A 111 4.52 7.82 8.38
N SER A 112 4.43 6.53 8.17
CA SER A 112 3.75 5.59 9.05
C SER A 112 4.43 4.23 9.03
N GLN A 113 4.29 3.52 10.14
CA GLN A 113 4.66 2.11 10.25
C GLN A 113 3.50 1.27 9.74
N TYR A 114 3.75 0.45 8.73
CA TYR A 114 2.79 -0.48 8.16
C TYR A 114 3.14 -1.89 8.59
N VAL A 115 2.22 -2.61 9.21
CA VAL A 115 2.39 -4.04 9.52
C VAL A 115 1.31 -4.82 8.79
N VAL A 116 1.75 -5.74 7.92
CA VAL A 116 0.86 -6.62 7.16
C VAL A 116 0.90 -8.02 7.76
N ARG A 117 -0.26 -8.53 8.12
CA ARG A 117 -0.45 -9.87 8.66
C ARG A 117 -1.43 -10.64 7.79
N LEU A 118 -1.12 -11.90 7.44
CA LEU A 118 -2.10 -12.79 6.84
C LEU A 118 -3.16 -13.18 7.87
N SER A 119 -4.45 -13.09 7.48
CA SER A 119 -5.59 -13.42 8.33
C SER A 119 -5.99 -14.89 8.21
N ILE A 120 -5.93 -15.45 7.01
CA ILE A 120 -6.33 -16.82 6.68
C ILE A 120 -5.20 -17.60 6.01
N ALA A 121 -5.38 -18.92 5.92
CA ALA A 121 -4.50 -19.76 5.14
C ALA A 121 -4.70 -19.51 3.65
N ILE A 122 -3.59 -19.42 2.91
CA ILE A 122 -3.57 -19.10 1.47
C ILE A 122 -2.75 -20.09 0.68
N THR A 123 -3.09 -20.20 -0.59
CA THR A 123 -2.41 -21.01 -1.60
C THR A 123 -1.70 -20.13 -2.62
N THR A 124 -1.00 -20.75 -3.57
CA THR A 124 -0.34 -20.00 -4.67
C THR A 124 -1.34 -19.24 -5.53
N ARG A 125 -2.56 -19.77 -5.69
CA ARG A 125 -3.64 -19.11 -6.47
C ARG A 125 -4.13 -17.82 -5.84
N ASP A 126 -4.06 -17.70 -4.52
CA ASP A 126 -4.55 -16.54 -3.78
C ASP A 126 -3.56 -15.36 -3.77
N VAL A 127 -2.32 -15.58 -4.22
CA VAL A 127 -1.26 -14.55 -4.15
C VAL A 127 -1.66 -13.27 -4.88
N GLY A 128 -2.29 -13.39 -6.05
CA GLY A 128 -2.78 -12.23 -6.81
C GLY A 128 -3.79 -11.41 -6.01
N ALA A 129 -4.77 -12.07 -5.40
CA ALA A 129 -5.79 -11.43 -4.58
C ALA A 129 -5.22 -10.76 -3.32
N VAL A 130 -4.25 -11.41 -2.66
CA VAL A 130 -3.51 -10.84 -1.52
C VAL A 130 -2.81 -9.54 -1.92
N ILE A 131 -2.17 -9.51 -3.08
CA ILE A 131 -1.45 -8.33 -3.56
C ILE A 131 -2.42 -7.23 -4.00
N ALA A 132 -3.53 -7.56 -4.65
CA ALA A 132 -4.56 -6.60 -5.02
C ALA A 132 -5.16 -5.92 -3.77
N GLU A 133 -5.46 -6.71 -2.73
CA GLU A 133 -5.96 -6.20 -1.46
C GLU A 133 -4.94 -5.27 -0.77
N TRP A 134 -3.65 -5.64 -0.80
CA TRP A 134 -2.57 -4.81 -0.29
C TRP A 134 -2.44 -3.49 -1.06
N THR A 135 -2.42 -3.55 -2.38
CA THR A 135 -2.34 -2.36 -3.25
C THR A 135 -3.51 -1.41 -2.99
N GLY A 136 -4.73 -1.93 -2.92
CA GLY A 136 -5.90 -1.13 -2.59
C GLY A 136 -5.84 -0.50 -1.19
N ALA A 137 -5.20 -1.14 -0.21
CA ALA A 137 -4.96 -0.55 1.10
C ALA A 137 -4.01 0.64 1.02
N LEU A 138 -2.91 0.53 0.26
CA LEU A 138 -1.97 1.62 0.05
C LEU A 138 -2.60 2.80 -0.68
N GLU A 139 -3.39 2.54 -1.72
CA GLU A 139 -4.06 3.57 -2.51
C GLU A 139 -5.08 4.36 -1.67
N ARG A 140 -5.84 3.68 -0.80
CA ARG A 140 -6.73 4.35 0.15
C ARG A 140 -5.97 5.28 1.10
N ASP A 141 -4.78 4.91 1.54
CA ASP A 141 -3.98 5.74 2.44
C ASP A 141 -3.35 6.92 1.70
N ILE A 142 -2.94 6.75 0.45
CA ILE A 142 -2.47 7.84 -0.41
C ILE A 142 -3.61 8.84 -0.68
N ALA A 143 -4.81 8.36 -1.01
CA ALA A 143 -5.97 9.20 -1.24
C ALA A 143 -6.37 10.00 0.01
N LYS A 144 -6.34 9.38 1.19
CA LYS A 144 -6.59 10.07 2.47
C LYS A 144 -5.55 11.18 2.73
N LEU A 145 -4.28 10.92 2.42
CA LEU A 145 -3.23 11.93 2.59
C LEU A 145 -3.42 13.11 1.62
N ALA A 146 -3.78 12.83 0.38
CA ALA A 146 -4.06 13.86 -0.62
C ALA A 146 -5.25 14.73 -0.20
N ALA A 147 -6.35 14.13 0.25
CA ALA A 147 -7.52 14.84 0.75
C ALA A 147 -7.17 15.71 1.98
N ALA A 148 -6.38 15.19 2.92
CA ALA A 148 -5.97 15.95 4.11
C ALA A 148 -5.07 17.15 3.75
N LYS A 149 -4.22 17.02 2.73
CA LYS A 149 -3.41 18.14 2.22
C LYS A 149 -4.27 19.22 1.56
N SER A 150 -5.26 18.83 0.77
CA SER A 150 -6.18 19.77 0.10
C SER A 150 -6.97 20.61 1.11
N ILE A 151 -7.47 20.01 2.18
CA ILE A 151 -8.20 20.71 3.25
C ILE A 151 -7.29 21.73 3.97
N ARG A 152 -6.03 21.38 4.18
CA ARG A 152 -5.07 22.25 4.87
C ARG A 152 -4.67 23.49 4.06
N VAL A 153 -4.67 23.38 2.72
CA VAL A 153 -4.40 24.51 1.80
C VAL A 153 -5.61 25.44 1.70
N ALA A 154 -6.82 24.91 1.87
CA ALA A 154 -8.07 25.68 1.77
C ALA A 154 -8.45 26.44 3.05
N ALA A 155 -7.74 26.31 4.16
CA ALA A 155 -8.01 27.06 5.38
C ALA A 155 -7.55 28.53 5.21
N PRO A 156 -8.47 29.53 5.24
CA PRO A 156 -8.06 30.93 5.16
C PRO A 156 -7.25 31.32 6.39
N ILE A 157 -6.16 32.03 6.15
CA ILE A 157 -5.38 32.67 7.19
C ILE A 157 -6.31 33.70 7.86
N ALA A 158 -6.80 33.41 9.07
CA ALA A 158 -7.51 34.39 9.85
C ALA A 158 -6.53 35.53 10.15
N THR A 159 -6.68 36.62 9.41
CA THR A 159 -5.96 37.87 9.66
C THR A 159 -6.47 38.43 10.97
N THR A 160 -5.72 38.19 12.05
CA THR A 160 -5.90 38.90 13.30
C THR A 160 -5.47 40.34 13.05
N SER A 161 -6.44 41.25 12.87
CA SER A 161 -6.18 42.67 12.90
C SER A 161 -5.73 43.05 14.30
N PRO A 162 -4.58 43.74 14.47
CA PRO A 162 -4.25 44.36 15.75
C PRO A 162 -5.17 45.54 15.95
N GLY A 163 -6.01 45.46 16.97
CA GLY A 163 -6.82 46.60 17.44
C GLY A 163 -5.93 47.79 17.81
N VAL A 164 -6.09 48.84 17.07
CA VAL A 164 -5.55 50.16 17.41
C VAL A 164 -6.42 50.71 18.55
N ASN A 165 -5.88 50.78 19.77
CA ASN A 165 -6.39 51.63 20.81
C ASN A 165 -5.77 53.00 20.68
N ALA A 166 -6.64 53.98 20.42
CA ALA A 166 -6.35 55.40 20.64
C ALA A 166 -6.86 55.82 22.04
#